data_30f4dbaf87858507be668bfec2aedcc0
#
_entry.id   30f4dbaf87858507be668bfec2aedcc0
#
_cell.length_a   1.000
_cell.length_b   1.000
_cell.length_c   1.000
_cell.angle_alpha   90.00
_cell.angle_beta   90.00
_cell.angle_gamma   90.00
#
_symmetry.space_group_name_H-M   'P 1'
#
loop_
_entity.id
_entity.type
_entity.pdbx_description
1 polymer ?
#
loop_
_entity_poly.entity_id
_entity_poly.type
_entity_poly.pdbx_seq_one_letter_code
_entity_poly.pdbx_strand_id
1 'polypeptide(L)'
;MRRAIAFLLLWLCAPLARPQEPGVKSYDERHQDFAFLTFDELVALSSTAKPEERLPERLNSVLTTPIVHNDASAAAAHPHRPTVHGVGPVVRVGLWNIERGLNFEVIKSALTDTNEFEKFENESKPLTGFQKETIQSQLNTLQNADVLVLNEVDLGMKRTDYRDVAHDLAEALHMNYAYGVEFVEVDPVFALGTEQVHLPDAQQDQRLRQDLQVDRVRYRGLHGTAILSRYPIRNARIVRLPVCYDWFSQEWREVAHIEKGKRWAAHRLFNERISREIRQGGRMALIVDLAIPESPTGEATIVATHLENRCAPACRRSQMEAVLASVEQIANPVVLAGDMNTTGKKNTPTSVRNEIMSRVRDYQFWIGQAVSYFHPLGIYQHALFPVHYLHGYNDPTAFHMPILWNNRERALFKGVEKFRFSDNRAFDFRGEPERTLKGRSRTLADSNERSVKGFVPTYSFARDYGGLVGRFKLDWIFVKPFVQDPRLTEQSGLFAPHFPNTMRALNESVNDRICDHAPITVDLPLREPTQPVKP
;
A
#
# COMPACT_ATOMS: atom_id res chain seq x y z
N MET A 1 30.09 -38.17 63.11
CA MET A 1 31.02 -38.13 61.97
C MET A 1 30.29 -38.64 60.73
N ARG A 2 29.97 -37.76 59.80
CA ARG A 2 29.86 -37.94 58.36
C ARG A 2 29.32 -36.65 57.76
N ARG A 3 30.20 -35.84 57.18
CA ARG A 3 29.88 -34.63 56.43
C ARG A 3 29.42 -35.04 55.02
N ALA A 4 28.21 -34.61 54.63
CA ALA A 4 27.77 -34.68 53.26
C ALA A 4 28.02 -33.33 52.61
N ILE A 5 28.86 -33.31 51.55
CA ILE A 5 29.16 -32.16 50.68
C ILE A 5 28.06 -32.10 49.63
N ALA A 6 27.26 -31.04 49.66
CA ALA A 6 26.31 -30.75 48.60
C ALA A 6 27.03 -29.97 47.46
N PHE A 7 27.13 -30.59 46.30
CA PHE A 7 27.58 -29.92 45.08
C PHE A 7 26.38 -29.14 44.48
N LEU A 8 26.48 -27.82 44.50
CA LEU A 8 25.60 -26.92 43.80
C LEU A 8 25.99 -26.89 42.32
N LEU A 9 25.25 -27.55 41.46
CA LEU A 9 25.33 -27.37 39.99
C LEU A 9 24.52 -26.15 39.60
N LEU A 10 25.18 -25.03 39.41
CA LEU A 10 24.68 -23.86 38.69
C LEU A 10 24.60 -24.22 37.19
N TRP A 11 23.44 -24.55 36.71
CA TRP A 11 23.15 -24.54 35.28
C TRP A 11 22.95 -23.10 34.87
N LEU A 12 23.95 -22.54 34.20
CA LEU A 12 23.83 -21.33 33.39
C LEU A 12 22.92 -21.67 32.20
N CYS A 13 21.64 -21.29 32.27
CA CYS A 13 20.78 -21.24 31.10
C CYS A 13 21.22 -20.03 30.26
N ALA A 14 22.21 -20.20 29.40
CA ALA A 14 22.37 -19.31 28.25
C ALA A 14 21.17 -19.53 27.34
N PRO A 15 20.52 -18.47 26.82
CA PRO A 15 19.50 -18.65 25.80
C PRO A 15 20.17 -19.31 24.60
N LEU A 16 19.72 -20.51 24.24
CA LEU A 16 20.10 -21.18 23.00
C LEU A 16 19.62 -20.30 21.87
N ALA A 17 20.55 -19.53 21.30
CA ALA A 17 20.35 -18.93 20.00
C ALA A 17 19.99 -20.08 19.03
N ARG A 18 18.82 -20.01 18.40
CA ARG A 18 18.48 -20.94 17.33
C ARG A 18 19.59 -20.86 16.30
N PRO A 19 20.13 -21.99 15.83
CA PRO A 19 21.14 -21.97 14.78
C PRO A 19 20.51 -21.29 13.58
N GLN A 20 21.18 -20.26 13.07
CA GLN A 20 20.89 -19.65 11.78
C GLN A 20 21.00 -20.76 10.73
N GLU A 21 20.01 -20.91 9.87
CA GLU A 21 20.10 -21.90 8.79
C GLU A 21 21.38 -21.63 7.98
N PRO A 22 22.19 -22.66 7.70
CA PRO A 22 23.45 -22.45 7.00
C PRO A 22 23.17 -21.92 5.59
N GLY A 23 23.52 -20.66 5.33
CA GLY A 23 23.42 -20.02 4.03
C GLY A 23 22.64 -18.71 3.96
N VAL A 24 21.89 -18.33 4.99
CA VAL A 24 21.18 -17.04 5.01
C VAL A 24 22.12 -15.94 5.49
N LYS A 25 22.46 -15.00 4.61
CA LYS A 25 23.24 -13.81 4.97
C LYS A 25 22.49 -12.96 6.00
N SER A 26 23.21 -12.35 6.92
CA SER A 26 22.63 -11.37 7.85
C SER A 26 22.14 -10.12 7.11
N TYR A 27 21.29 -9.29 7.72
CA TYR A 27 20.87 -8.01 7.11
C TYR A 27 22.07 -7.13 6.77
N ASP A 28 23.05 -7.02 7.66
CA ASP A 28 24.23 -6.20 7.46
C ASP A 28 25.12 -6.71 6.30
N GLU A 29 25.14 -8.03 6.06
CA GLU A 29 25.82 -8.61 4.89
C GLU A 29 25.05 -8.41 3.58
N ARG A 30 23.71 -8.29 3.64
CA ARG A 30 22.88 -8.01 2.46
C ARG A 30 22.87 -6.53 2.09
N HIS A 31 22.94 -5.64 3.06
CA HIS A 31 22.80 -4.20 2.93
C HIS A 31 24.03 -3.45 3.43
N GLN A 32 25.19 -3.77 2.91
CA GLN A 32 26.49 -3.24 3.38
C GLN A 32 26.59 -1.71 3.36
N ASP A 33 25.85 -1.06 2.45
CA ASP A 33 25.83 0.40 2.30
C ASP A 33 24.75 1.09 3.14
N PHE A 34 23.96 0.34 3.93
CA PHE A 34 22.88 0.88 4.74
C PHE A 34 23.13 0.69 6.23
N ALA A 35 23.22 1.80 6.96
CA ALA A 35 23.49 1.80 8.38
C ALA A 35 22.20 1.66 9.21
N PHE A 36 21.83 0.43 9.55
CA PHE A 36 20.70 0.17 10.44
C PHE A 36 20.88 0.80 11.82
N LEU A 37 19.75 1.16 12.46
CA LEU A 37 19.75 1.48 13.89
C LEU A 37 19.95 0.19 14.71
N THR A 38 20.75 0.28 15.75
CA THR A 38 20.91 -0.81 16.72
C THR A 38 19.66 -0.94 17.60
N PHE A 39 19.49 -2.10 18.23
CA PHE A 39 18.39 -2.30 19.18
C PHE A 39 18.37 -1.27 20.31
N ASP A 40 19.55 -0.92 20.86
CA ASP A 40 19.65 0.05 21.94
C ASP A 40 19.33 1.48 21.47
N GLU A 41 19.65 1.84 20.23
CA GLU A 41 19.21 3.11 19.60
C GLU A 41 17.69 3.16 19.42
N LEU A 42 17.05 2.04 19.03
CA LEU A 42 15.59 1.95 18.95
C LEU A 42 14.94 2.14 20.33
N VAL A 43 15.49 1.51 21.37
CA VAL A 43 15.04 1.70 22.76
C VAL A 43 15.21 3.15 23.21
N ALA A 44 16.33 3.78 22.89
CA ALA A 44 16.55 5.20 23.20
C ALA A 44 15.55 6.12 22.48
N LEU A 45 15.24 5.83 21.21
CA LEU A 45 14.22 6.56 20.43
C LEU A 45 12.79 6.36 20.99
N SER A 46 12.50 5.21 21.61
CA SER A 46 11.20 4.94 22.22
C SER A 46 10.98 5.70 23.55
N SER A 47 12.06 5.98 24.27
CA SER A 47 12.00 6.51 25.63
C SER A 47 11.85 8.04 25.71
N THR A 48 12.21 8.78 24.65
CA THR A 48 12.18 10.24 24.64
C THR A 48 11.83 10.82 23.28
N ALA A 49 11.03 11.91 23.30
CA ALA A 49 10.76 12.70 22.09
C ALA A 49 11.96 13.57 21.65
N LYS A 50 12.97 13.74 22.51
CA LYS A 50 14.18 14.51 22.24
C LYS A 50 15.40 13.66 22.57
N PRO A 51 15.81 12.76 21.68
CA PRO A 51 17.01 11.93 21.86
C PRO A 51 18.30 12.78 21.78
N GLU A 52 19.41 12.19 22.22
CA GLU A 52 20.75 12.80 22.16
C GLU A 52 21.15 13.18 20.72
N GLU A 53 22.02 14.18 20.56
CA GLU A 53 22.31 14.88 19.30
C GLU A 53 22.64 13.97 18.08
N ARG A 54 23.31 12.85 18.27
CA ARG A 54 23.68 11.95 17.17
C ARG A 54 22.55 11.04 16.68
N LEU A 55 21.61 10.72 17.54
CA LEU A 55 20.56 9.76 17.23
C LEU A 55 19.50 10.30 16.25
N PRO A 56 19.10 11.58 16.30
CA PRO A 56 18.28 12.21 15.27
C PRO A 56 18.94 12.21 13.88
N GLU A 57 20.26 12.40 13.81
CA GLU A 57 20.98 12.38 12.54
C GLU A 57 21.00 10.95 11.94
N ARG A 58 21.23 9.94 12.79
CA ARG A 58 21.15 8.54 12.36
C ARG A 58 19.76 8.14 11.91
N LEU A 59 18.73 8.53 12.68
CA LEU A 59 17.35 8.31 12.28
C LEU A 59 17.04 8.99 10.94
N ASN A 60 17.47 10.25 10.78
CA ASN A 60 17.30 10.97 9.51
C ASN A 60 18.01 10.26 8.35
N SER A 61 19.22 9.74 8.56
CA SER A 61 19.94 8.96 7.56
C SER A 61 19.13 7.73 7.13
N VAL A 62 18.60 6.95 8.08
CA VAL A 62 17.73 5.79 7.79
C VAL A 62 16.49 6.20 7.00
N LEU A 63 15.88 7.33 7.33
CA LEU A 63 14.65 7.81 6.68
C LEU A 63 14.86 8.45 5.31
N THR A 64 16.10 8.81 4.94
CA THR A 64 16.38 9.54 3.69
C THR A 64 17.28 8.78 2.71
N THR A 65 17.88 7.68 3.15
CA THR A 65 18.74 6.84 2.30
C THR A 65 17.95 5.65 1.78
N PRO A 66 17.77 5.48 0.47
CA PRO A 66 17.13 4.28 -0.07
C PRO A 66 18.09 3.08 0.01
N ILE A 67 17.53 1.89 0.27
CA ILE A 67 18.25 0.63 0.07
C ILE A 67 18.06 0.25 -1.40
N VAL A 68 19.16 -0.04 -2.12
CA VAL A 68 19.10 -0.37 -3.55
C VAL A 68 19.89 -1.64 -3.83
N HIS A 69 19.26 -2.60 -4.50
CA HIS A 69 19.91 -3.78 -5.05
C HIS A 69 19.64 -3.87 -6.55
N ASN A 70 20.73 -3.99 -7.33
CA ASN A 70 20.69 -3.92 -8.79
C ASN A 70 21.43 -5.06 -9.47
N ASP A 71 21.58 -6.18 -8.79
CA ASP A 71 22.37 -7.35 -9.22
C ASP A 71 21.55 -8.35 -10.05
N ALA A 72 20.21 -8.30 -10.00
CA ALA A 72 19.36 -9.19 -10.79
C ALA A 72 19.59 -9.04 -12.30
N SER A 73 19.99 -7.86 -12.75
CA SER A 73 20.37 -7.61 -14.14
C SER A 73 21.62 -8.37 -14.56
N ALA A 74 22.59 -8.57 -13.64
CA ALA A 74 23.77 -9.38 -13.88
C ALA A 74 23.47 -10.89 -13.91
N ALA A 75 22.41 -11.32 -13.20
CA ALA A 75 21.89 -12.69 -13.19
C ALA A 75 20.95 -13.01 -14.38
N ALA A 76 20.93 -12.17 -15.44
CA ALA A 76 20.11 -12.30 -16.65
C ALA A 76 18.60 -12.16 -16.41
N ALA A 77 18.18 -11.42 -15.41
CA ALA A 77 16.78 -11.00 -15.28
C ALA A 77 16.40 -10.11 -16.46
N HIS A 78 15.40 -10.52 -17.21
CA HIS A 78 14.93 -9.77 -18.37
C HIS A 78 13.49 -9.31 -18.19
N PRO A 79 13.12 -8.11 -18.67
CA PRO A 79 11.74 -7.68 -18.75
C PRO A 79 10.90 -8.67 -19.55
N HIS A 80 9.70 -8.97 -19.07
CA HIS A 80 8.77 -9.87 -19.76
C HIS A 80 8.20 -9.23 -21.01
N ARG A 81 7.93 -7.93 -20.98
CA ARG A 81 7.35 -7.18 -22.08
C ARG A 81 6.13 -7.87 -22.67
N PRO A 82 5.11 -8.12 -21.87
CA PRO A 82 3.93 -8.81 -22.36
C PRO A 82 3.37 -8.11 -23.59
N THR A 83 2.77 -8.90 -24.48
CA THR A 83 2.19 -8.37 -25.71
C THR A 83 0.68 -8.26 -25.56
N VAL A 84 0.15 -7.05 -25.76
CA VAL A 84 -1.28 -6.79 -25.81
C VAL A 84 -1.74 -6.84 -27.26
N HIS A 85 -2.81 -7.59 -27.54
CA HIS A 85 -3.35 -7.73 -28.88
C HIS A 85 -3.69 -6.37 -29.51
N GLY A 86 -3.25 -6.13 -30.72
CA GLY A 86 -3.47 -4.87 -31.45
C GLY A 86 -2.59 -3.69 -31.00
N VAL A 87 -1.84 -3.83 -29.89
CA VAL A 87 -0.97 -2.77 -29.35
C VAL A 87 0.51 -3.13 -29.51
N GLY A 88 0.86 -4.38 -29.26
CA GLY A 88 2.24 -4.85 -29.25
C GLY A 88 2.83 -4.94 -27.82
N PRO A 89 4.16 -4.89 -27.70
CA PRO A 89 4.83 -4.99 -26.41
C PRO A 89 4.51 -3.79 -25.50
N VAL A 90 4.31 -4.08 -24.21
CA VAL A 90 4.03 -3.09 -23.17
C VAL A 90 5.01 -3.25 -22.01
N VAL A 91 5.15 -2.22 -21.20
CA VAL A 91 5.70 -2.32 -19.85
C VAL A 91 4.53 -2.49 -18.89
N ARG A 92 4.48 -3.61 -18.19
CA ARG A 92 3.44 -3.86 -17.19
C ARG A 92 3.89 -3.40 -15.82
N VAL A 93 3.14 -2.51 -15.23
CA VAL A 93 3.39 -2.00 -13.88
C VAL A 93 2.28 -2.45 -12.95
N GLY A 94 2.64 -3.13 -11.86
CA GLY A 94 1.76 -3.50 -10.76
C GLY A 94 1.90 -2.55 -9.58
N LEU A 95 0.81 -2.33 -8.85
CA LEU A 95 0.78 -1.66 -7.57
C LEU A 95 0.03 -2.53 -6.58
N TRP A 96 0.62 -2.77 -5.41
CA TRP A 96 -0.01 -3.54 -4.34
C TRP A 96 0.40 -3.01 -2.96
N ASN A 97 -0.56 -2.62 -2.14
CA ASN A 97 -0.35 -2.54 -0.70
C ASN A 97 -0.45 -3.96 -0.15
N ILE A 98 0.67 -4.49 0.35
CA ILE A 98 0.79 -5.90 0.74
C ILE A 98 0.57 -6.16 2.24
N GLU A 99 -0.10 -5.21 2.92
CA GLU A 99 -0.44 -5.39 4.34
C GLU A 99 0.79 -5.84 5.16
N ARG A 100 1.92 -5.11 5.03
CA ARG A 100 3.21 -5.38 5.72
C ARG A 100 3.93 -6.66 5.26
N GLY A 101 3.35 -7.45 4.36
CA GLY A 101 3.82 -8.78 3.99
C GLY A 101 3.38 -9.87 4.98
N LEU A 102 2.27 -9.67 5.69
CA LEU A 102 1.78 -10.63 6.69
C LEU A 102 1.49 -12.02 6.10
N ASN A 103 0.94 -12.06 4.89
CA ASN A 103 0.67 -13.30 4.17
C ASN A 103 1.77 -13.60 3.13
N PHE A 104 3.03 -13.50 3.52
CA PHE A 104 4.19 -13.53 2.62
C PHE A 104 4.17 -14.70 1.63
N GLU A 105 3.92 -15.94 2.10
CA GLU A 105 3.95 -17.12 1.21
C GLU A 105 2.83 -17.10 0.16
N VAL A 106 1.65 -16.58 0.52
CA VAL A 106 0.53 -16.41 -0.43
C VAL A 106 0.86 -15.31 -1.45
N ILE A 107 1.40 -14.17 -0.99
CA ILE A 107 1.83 -13.07 -1.85
C ILE A 107 2.91 -13.56 -2.83
N LYS A 108 3.93 -14.25 -2.31
CA LYS A 108 5.02 -14.80 -3.12
C LYS A 108 4.48 -15.77 -4.17
N SER A 109 3.63 -16.73 -3.78
CA SER A 109 3.06 -17.69 -4.74
C SER A 109 2.21 -17.02 -5.80
N ALA A 110 1.40 -16.02 -5.45
CA ALA A 110 0.63 -15.24 -6.42
C ALA A 110 1.51 -14.52 -7.45
N LEU A 111 2.73 -14.12 -7.05
CA LEU A 111 3.68 -13.43 -7.91
C LEU A 111 4.57 -14.38 -8.73
N THR A 112 4.76 -15.65 -8.30
CA THR A 112 5.79 -16.55 -8.86
C THR A 112 5.22 -17.80 -9.50
N ASP A 113 4.27 -18.49 -8.89
CA ASP A 113 3.84 -19.83 -9.29
C ASP A 113 2.35 -20.08 -9.00
N THR A 114 1.60 -20.26 -10.07
CA THR A 114 0.17 -20.55 -10.01
C THR A 114 -0.16 -21.84 -9.27
N ASN A 115 0.63 -22.92 -9.47
CA ASN A 115 0.36 -24.20 -8.82
C ASN A 115 0.59 -24.13 -7.29
N GLU A 116 1.58 -23.36 -6.88
CA GLU A 116 1.79 -23.09 -5.45
C GLU A 116 0.67 -22.21 -4.88
N PHE A 117 0.17 -21.23 -5.66
CA PHE A 117 -0.94 -20.39 -5.23
C PHE A 117 -2.25 -21.18 -5.08
N GLU A 118 -2.55 -22.12 -5.96
CA GLU A 118 -3.75 -22.96 -5.89
C GLU A 118 -3.88 -23.73 -4.56
N LYS A 119 -2.77 -24.00 -3.85
CA LYS A 119 -2.78 -24.63 -2.52
C LYS A 119 -3.39 -23.75 -1.43
N PHE A 120 -3.49 -22.46 -1.65
CA PHE A 120 -4.07 -21.49 -0.72
C PHE A 120 -5.54 -21.15 -1.05
N GLU A 121 -6.09 -21.66 -2.17
CA GLU A 121 -7.47 -21.40 -2.54
C GLU A 121 -8.45 -21.89 -1.48
N ASN A 122 -9.56 -21.20 -1.33
CA ASN A 122 -10.56 -21.50 -0.31
C ASN A 122 -11.40 -22.74 -0.69
N GLU A 123 -11.07 -23.89 -0.11
CA GLU A 123 -11.79 -25.14 -0.31
C GLU A 123 -13.26 -25.09 0.13
N SER A 124 -13.61 -24.22 1.07
CA SER A 124 -14.99 -24.09 1.58
C SER A 124 -15.92 -23.31 0.66
N LYS A 125 -15.38 -22.61 -0.35
CA LYS A 125 -16.13 -21.85 -1.36
C LYS A 125 -15.75 -22.33 -2.75
N PRO A 126 -16.35 -23.43 -3.27
CA PRO A 126 -15.99 -23.92 -4.59
C PRO A 126 -16.23 -22.85 -5.64
N LEU A 127 -15.17 -22.53 -6.38
CA LEU A 127 -15.18 -21.53 -7.44
C LEU A 127 -15.89 -22.09 -8.68
N THR A 128 -16.69 -21.25 -9.33
CA THR A 128 -17.25 -21.58 -10.68
C THR A 128 -16.13 -21.58 -11.72
N GLY A 129 -16.36 -22.24 -12.86
CA GLY A 129 -15.39 -22.23 -13.96
C GLY A 129 -14.98 -20.83 -14.38
N PHE A 130 -15.94 -19.91 -14.53
CA PHE A 130 -15.69 -18.50 -14.87
C PHE A 130 -14.82 -17.78 -13.81
N GLN A 131 -15.04 -18.04 -12.51
CA GLN A 131 -14.22 -17.46 -11.46
C GLN A 131 -12.78 -17.98 -11.51
N LYS A 132 -12.59 -19.28 -11.75
CA LYS A 132 -11.25 -19.89 -11.92
C LYS A 132 -10.51 -19.28 -13.12
N GLU A 133 -11.16 -19.16 -14.26
CA GLU A 133 -10.59 -18.51 -15.44
C GLU A 133 -10.18 -17.05 -15.15
N THR A 134 -11.03 -16.31 -14.42
CA THR A 134 -10.74 -14.93 -14.01
C THR A 134 -9.52 -14.87 -13.10
N ILE A 135 -9.44 -15.71 -12.08
CA ILE A 135 -8.31 -15.76 -11.14
C ILE A 135 -7.03 -16.14 -11.89
N GLN A 136 -7.08 -17.15 -12.76
CA GLN A 136 -5.95 -17.59 -13.57
C GLN A 136 -5.44 -16.46 -14.48
N SER A 137 -6.36 -15.72 -15.11
CA SER A 137 -6.02 -14.56 -15.94
C SER A 137 -5.36 -13.45 -15.11
N GLN A 138 -5.86 -13.19 -13.89
CA GLN A 138 -5.29 -12.20 -12.97
C GLN A 138 -3.91 -12.63 -12.46
N LEU A 139 -3.71 -13.89 -12.09
CA LEU A 139 -2.41 -14.47 -11.73
C LEU A 139 -1.41 -14.28 -12.87
N ASN A 140 -1.77 -14.71 -14.07
CA ASN A 140 -0.90 -14.57 -15.24
C ASN A 140 -0.55 -13.11 -15.51
N THR A 141 -1.50 -12.19 -15.34
CA THR A 141 -1.25 -10.76 -15.52
C THR A 141 -0.27 -10.23 -14.47
N LEU A 142 -0.42 -10.62 -13.22
CA LEU A 142 0.42 -10.17 -12.10
C LEU A 142 1.86 -10.74 -12.19
N GLN A 143 1.99 -12.05 -12.51
CA GLN A 143 3.27 -12.74 -12.67
C GLN A 143 4.11 -12.19 -13.83
N ASN A 144 3.44 -11.63 -14.85
CA ASN A 144 4.09 -10.97 -15.99
C ASN A 144 4.32 -9.45 -15.77
N ALA A 145 4.31 -8.96 -14.53
CA ALA A 145 4.68 -7.59 -14.26
C ALA A 145 6.19 -7.36 -14.45
N ASP A 146 6.54 -6.27 -15.13
CA ASP A 146 7.92 -5.81 -15.31
C ASP A 146 8.39 -4.94 -14.15
N VAL A 147 7.45 -4.23 -13.52
CA VAL A 147 7.68 -3.36 -12.38
C VAL A 147 6.57 -3.59 -11.35
N LEU A 148 6.93 -3.68 -10.07
CA LEU A 148 6.00 -3.76 -8.95
C LEU A 148 6.27 -2.63 -7.97
N VAL A 149 5.25 -1.84 -7.68
CA VAL A 149 5.23 -0.86 -6.59
C VAL A 149 4.52 -1.50 -5.40
N LEU A 150 5.21 -1.62 -4.27
CA LEU A 150 4.70 -2.27 -3.07
C LEU A 150 4.63 -1.26 -1.94
N ASN A 151 3.43 -1.02 -1.40
CA ASN A 151 3.24 -0.26 -0.17
C ASN A 151 3.11 -1.18 1.04
N GLU A 152 3.36 -0.65 2.23
CA GLU A 152 3.38 -1.39 3.49
C GLU A 152 4.29 -2.61 3.42
N VAL A 153 5.59 -2.37 3.34
CA VAL A 153 6.62 -3.40 3.26
C VAL A 153 7.45 -3.36 4.53
N ASP A 154 7.47 -4.46 5.27
CA ASP A 154 8.26 -4.59 6.50
C ASP A 154 9.67 -5.12 6.23
N LEU A 155 10.64 -4.66 7.03
CA LEU A 155 11.98 -5.21 7.11
C LEU A 155 12.38 -5.38 8.58
N GLY A 156 12.68 -6.62 8.98
CA GLY A 156 13.12 -6.95 10.32
C GLY A 156 12.07 -6.72 11.41
N MET A 157 10.80 -6.96 11.11
CA MET A 157 9.67 -6.84 12.03
C MET A 157 9.23 -8.22 12.55
N LYS A 158 8.90 -8.33 13.83
CA LYS A 158 8.48 -9.61 14.42
C LYS A 158 7.20 -10.17 13.76
N ARG A 159 6.26 -9.31 13.38
CA ARG A 159 4.99 -9.70 12.74
C ARG A 159 5.16 -10.40 11.39
N THR A 160 6.30 -10.23 10.74
CA THR A 160 6.68 -10.90 9.49
C THR A 160 7.83 -11.90 9.69
N ASP A 161 7.98 -12.43 10.92
CA ASP A 161 9.09 -13.30 11.34
C ASP A 161 10.47 -12.73 11.00
N TYR A 162 10.61 -11.42 11.16
CA TYR A 162 11.83 -10.66 10.88
C TYR A 162 12.31 -10.77 9.42
N ARG A 163 11.39 -10.96 8.47
CA ARG A 163 11.74 -11.01 7.05
C ARG A 163 12.22 -9.66 6.54
N ASP A 164 13.04 -9.72 5.52
CA ASP A 164 13.29 -8.63 4.59
C ASP A 164 12.34 -8.82 3.40
N VAL A 165 11.10 -8.36 3.56
CA VAL A 165 10.02 -8.66 2.62
C VAL A 165 10.34 -8.19 1.20
N ALA A 166 10.97 -7.01 1.05
CA ALA A 166 11.34 -6.49 -0.27
C ALA A 166 12.41 -7.34 -0.94
N HIS A 167 13.46 -7.70 -0.21
CA HIS A 167 14.55 -8.53 -0.70
C HIS A 167 14.05 -9.93 -1.07
N ASP A 168 13.32 -10.58 -0.15
CA ASP A 168 12.88 -11.97 -0.34
C ASP A 168 11.91 -12.10 -1.53
N LEU A 169 11.05 -11.08 -1.78
CA LEU A 169 10.22 -11.02 -2.98
C LEU A 169 11.05 -10.75 -4.23
N ALA A 170 12.00 -9.81 -4.18
CA ALA A 170 12.86 -9.48 -5.30
C ALA A 170 13.73 -10.68 -5.72
N GLU A 171 14.27 -11.42 -4.75
CA GLU A 171 15.03 -12.66 -4.99
C GLU A 171 14.14 -13.72 -5.68
N ALA A 172 12.94 -13.97 -5.13
CA ALA A 172 12.01 -14.95 -5.69
C ALA A 172 11.56 -14.61 -7.12
N LEU A 173 11.49 -13.32 -7.46
CA LEU A 173 11.09 -12.81 -8.77
C LEU A 173 12.26 -12.55 -9.71
N HIS A 174 13.49 -12.71 -9.26
CA HIS A 174 14.71 -12.30 -9.97
C HIS A 174 14.63 -10.83 -10.44
N MET A 175 14.24 -9.92 -9.53
CA MET A 175 14.11 -8.49 -9.79
C MET A 175 15.15 -7.68 -9.01
N ASN A 176 15.56 -6.55 -9.58
CA ASN A 176 16.20 -5.47 -8.83
C ASN A 176 15.17 -4.82 -7.92
N TYR A 177 15.60 -4.14 -6.86
CA TYR A 177 14.68 -3.38 -6.03
C TYR A 177 15.32 -2.14 -5.40
N ALA A 178 14.46 -1.16 -5.12
CA ALA A 178 14.74 -0.05 -4.24
C ALA A 178 13.70 -0.05 -3.11
N TYR A 179 14.15 0.20 -1.87
CA TYR A 179 13.29 0.28 -0.70
C TYR A 179 13.51 1.59 0.03
N GLY A 180 12.43 2.27 0.38
CA GLY A 180 12.45 3.51 1.14
C GLY A 180 11.72 3.35 2.47
N VAL A 181 12.36 3.83 3.55
CA VAL A 181 11.79 3.76 4.90
C VAL A 181 10.82 4.90 5.13
N GLU A 182 9.57 4.58 5.42
CA GLU A 182 8.56 5.55 5.87
C GLU A 182 8.68 5.78 7.38
N PHE A 183 8.69 4.69 8.12
CA PHE A 183 8.68 4.70 9.58
C PHE A 183 9.69 3.70 10.14
N VAL A 184 10.22 4.06 11.29
CA VAL A 184 10.95 3.17 12.18
C VAL A 184 10.09 2.92 13.42
N GLU A 185 9.70 1.68 13.66
CA GLU A 185 8.99 1.29 14.88
C GLU A 185 9.99 1.20 16.03
N VAL A 186 9.92 2.17 16.91
CA VAL A 186 10.93 2.44 17.93
C VAL A 186 10.61 1.84 19.30
N ASP A 187 9.52 1.09 19.42
CA ASP A 187 9.20 0.37 20.66
C ASP A 187 9.38 -1.15 20.48
N PRO A 188 10.63 -1.65 20.52
CA PRO A 188 10.91 -3.05 20.28
C PRO A 188 10.39 -3.98 21.40
N VAL A 189 10.10 -3.45 22.58
CA VAL A 189 9.54 -4.23 23.71
C VAL A 189 8.05 -4.50 23.49
N PHE A 190 7.35 -3.55 22.87
CA PHE A 190 5.93 -3.62 22.57
C PHE A 190 5.65 -3.62 21.06
N ALA A 191 6.65 -3.97 20.26
CA ALA A 191 6.67 -3.88 18.80
C ALA A 191 5.53 -4.61 18.07
N LEU A 192 4.72 -5.38 18.77
CA LEU A 192 3.52 -6.01 18.22
C LEU A 192 2.30 -5.10 18.26
N GLY A 193 2.44 -3.86 18.77
CA GLY A 193 1.32 -2.94 18.91
C GLY A 193 0.16 -3.50 19.74
N THR A 194 0.40 -4.61 20.43
CA THR A 194 -0.58 -5.22 21.30
C THR A 194 -0.66 -4.39 22.55
N GLU A 195 -1.84 -3.86 22.83
CA GLU A 195 -2.13 -3.36 24.16
C GLU A 195 -1.83 -4.46 25.17
N GLN A 196 -1.28 -4.11 26.32
CA GLN A 196 -1.17 -5.02 27.44
C GLN A 196 -2.60 -5.48 27.81
N VAL A 197 -3.01 -6.59 27.25
CA VAL A 197 -4.20 -7.29 27.74
C VAL A 197 -3.74 -7.96 29.02
N HIS A 198 -4.09 -7.39 30.17
CA HIS A 198 -3.96 -8.10 31.43
C HIS A 198 -4.97 -9.26 31.40
N LEU A 199 -4.46 -10.45 31.14
CA LEU A 199 -5.27 -11.65 31.23
C LEU A 199 -5.48 -11.97 32.70
N PRO A 200 -6.67 -12.46 33.09
CA PRO A 200 -6.97 -12.82 34.48
C PRO A 200 -6.06 -13.94 35.04
N ASP A 201 -5.47 -14.72 34.14
CA ASP A 201 -4.57 -15.82 34.46
C ASP A 201 -3.11 -15.38 34.33
N ALA A 202 -2.39 -15.40 35.47
CA ALA A 202 -0.99 -15.00 35.53
C ALA A 202 -0.06 -15.84 34.64
N GLN A 203 -0.38 -17.12 34.38
CA GLN A 203 0.41 -17.97 33.49
C GLN A 203 0.20 -17.62 32.03
N GLN A 204 -1.04 -17.27 31.63
CA GLN A 204 -1.34 -16.81 30.29
C GLN A 204 -0.72 -15.43 30.05
N ASP A 205 -0.74 -14.53 31.04
CA ASP A 205 -0.10 -13.22 30.95
C ASP A 205 1.42 -13.35 30.79
N GLN A 206 2.05 -14.27 31.54
CA GLN A 206 3.49 -14.51 31.42
C GLN A 206 3.88 -15.12 30.06
N ARG A 207 3.11 -16.06 29.53
CA ARG A 207 3.32 -16.62 28.19
C ARG A 207 3.17 -15.54 27.12
N LEU A 208 2.11 -14.74 27.18
CA LEU A 208 1.89 -13.64 26.26
C LEU A 208 3.05 -12.64 26.29
N ARG A 209 3.59 -12.29 27.46
CA ARG A 209 4.76 -11.42 27.59
C ARG A 209 6.01 -12.02 26.95
N GLN A 210 6.22 -13.34 27.07
CA GLN A 210 7.32 -14.04 26.41
C GLN A 210 7.14 -14.04 24.89
N ASP A 211 5.92 -14.29 24.43
CA ASP A 211 5.60 -14.25 22.99
C ASP A 211 5.72 -12.85 22.38
N LEU A 212 5.58 -11.80 23.20
CA LEU A 212 5.73 -10.41 22.80
C LEU A 212 7.19 -9.94 22.71
N GLN A 213 8.15 -10.66 23.34
CA GLN A 213 9.56 -10.29 23.26
C GLN A 213 10.08 -10.39 21.82
N VAL A 214 10.83 -9.39 21.40
CA VAL A 214 11.47 -9.39 20.10
C VAL A 214 12.89 -9.94 20.18
N ASP A 215 13.35 -10.54 19.09
CA ASP A 215 14.75 -10.94 18.92
C ASP A 215 15.60 -9.69 18.67
N ARG A 216 16.49 -9.36 19.62
CA ARG A 216 17.32 -8.15 19.58
C ARG A 216 18.29 -8.11 18.39
N VAL A 217 18.68 -9.28 17.88
CA VAL A 217 19.61 -9.39 16.75
C VAL A 217 18.87 -9.22 15.41
N ARG A 218 17.67 -9.77 15.31
CA ARG A 218 16.89 -9.77 14.07
C ARG A 218 16.00 -8.53 13.90
N TYR A 219 15.64 -7.84 14.98
CA TYR A 219 14.74 -6.71 14.92
C TYR A 219 15.41 -5.48 14.30
N ARG A 220 14.81 -4.91 13.25
CA ARG A 220 15.25 -3.67 12.60
C ARG A 220 14.19 -2.57 12.66
N GLY A 221 12.94 -2.93 12.85
CA GLY A 221 11.83 -2.00 13.03
C GLY A 221 11.46 -1.17 11.82
N LEU A 222 11.83 -1.56 10.59
CA LEU A 222 11.58 -0.74 9.41
C LEU A 222 10.28 -1.10 8.72
N HIS A 223 9.53 -0.06 8.36
CA HIS A 223 8.30 -0.13 7.58
C HIS A 223 8.36 0.91 6.46
N GLY A 224 8.04 0.50 5.23
CA GLY A 224 8.23 1.39 4.08
C GLY A 224 7.54 0.97 2.81
N THR A 225 8.09 1.44 1.71
CA THR A 225 7.61 1.23 0.34
C THR A 225 8.75 0.72 -0.52
N ALA A 226 8.48 -0.23 -1.42
CA ALA A 226 9.45 -0.79 -2.34
C ALA A 226 9.03 -0.62 -3.81
N ILE A 227 10.02 -0.54 -4.69
CA ILE A 227 9.86 -0.68 -6.14
C ILE A 227 10.75 -1.83 -6.57
N LEU A 228 10.14 -2.90 -7.10
CA LEU A 228 10.84 -4.03 -7.71
C LEU A 228 10.80 -3.85 -9.23
N SER A 229 11.90 -4.19 -9.92
CA SER A 229 12.01 -3.97 -11.36
C SER A 229 12.86 -5.02 -12.07
N ARG A 230 12.38 -5.52 -13.21
CA ARG A 230 13.18 -6.31 -14.14
C ARG A 230 14.13 -5.45 -14.98
N TYR A 231 13.92 -4.14 -15.00
CA TYR A 231 14.84 -3.19 -15.60
C TYR A 231 15.90 -2.75 -14.57
N PRO A 232 17.13 -2.43 -15.02
CA PRO A 232 18.15 -1.89 -14.14
C PRO A 232 17.73 -0.55 -13.52
N ILE A 233 18.06 -0.38 -12.25
CA ILE A 233 17.88 0.87 -11.53
C ILE A 233 19.07 1.78 -11.81
N ARG A 234 18.82 2.99 -12.34
CA ARG A 234 19.81 4.02 -12.60
C ARG A 234 20.04 4.91 -11.39
N ASN A 235 18.97 5.29 -10.75
CA ASN A 235 18.98 6.18 -9.60
C ASN A 235 17.79 5.89 -8.69
N ALA A 236 17.96 6.13 -7.39
CA ALA A 236 16.88 6.06 -6.41
C ALA A 236 17.05 7.17 -5.38
N ARG A 237 15.94 7.83 -5.01
CA ARG A 237 15.94 8.88 -3.99
C ARG A 237 14.63 8.90 -3.22
N ILE A 238 14.70 9.35 -1.98
CA ILE A 238 13.56 9.53 -1.09
C ILE A 238 13.26 11.02 -0.93
N VAL A 239 11.98 11.37 -1.04
CA VAL A 239 11.45 12.71 -0.74
C VAL A 239 10.50 12.60 0.44
N ARG A 240 10.84 13.23 1.57
CA ARG A 240 9.97 13.25 2.76
C ARG A 240 8.77 14.16 2.50
N LEU A 241 7.57 13.68 2.88
CA LEU A 241 6.33 14.42 2.73
C LEU A 241 5.97 15.18 4.02
N PRO A 242 5.13 16.22 3.92
CA PRO A 242 4.63 16.92 5.11
C PRO A 242 4.04 15.96 6.13
N VAL A 243 4.40 16.14 7.41
CA VAL A 243 3.88 15.33 8.52
C VAL A 243 2.44 15.72 8.79
N CYS A 244 1.52 14.82 8.50
CA CYS A 244 0.08 15.00 8.69
C CYS A 244 -0.45 14.37 9.98
N TYR A 245 0.30 13.44 10.53
CA TYR A 245 0.03 12.77 11.80
C TYR A 245 1.35 12.39 12.46
N ASP A 246 1.58 12.87 13.66
CA ASP A 246 2.76 12.49 14.44
C ASP A 246 2.43 11.19 15.21
N TRP A 247 2.81 10.08 14.60
CA TRP A 247 2.56 8.75 15.15
C TRP A 247 3.19 8.55 16.53
N PHE A 248 4.42 9.07 16.73
CA PHE A 248 5.10 8.93 18.00
C PHE A 248 4.34 9.64 19.13
N SER A 249 4.08 10.93 18.97
CA SER A 249 3.43 11.74 20.00
C SER A 249 1.99 11.30 20.29
N GLN A 250 1.29 10.75 19.30
CA GLN A 250 -0.11 10.34 19.45
C GLN A 250 -0.26 8.93 20.05
N GLU A 251 0.67 8.02 19.73
CA GLU A 251 0.60 6.62 20.15
C GLU A 251 1.48 6.31 21.38
N TRP A 252 2.41 7.18 21.72
CA TRP A 252 3.32 7.01 22.87
C TRP A 252 2.60 7.01 24.23
N ARG A 253 1.50 7.74 24.34
CA ARG A 253 0.71 7.81 25.58
C ARG A 253 -0.12 6.55 25.77
N GLU A 254 -0.33 6.15 27.04
CA GLU A 254 -1.24 5.06 27.37
C GLU A 254 -2.62 5.26 26.73
N VAL A 255 -3.13 4.19 26.14
CA VAL A 255 -4.43 4.23 25.47
C VAL A 255 -5.54 4.39 26.51
N ALA A 256 -6.32 5.46 26.40
CA ALA A 256 -7.46 5.73 27.29
C ALA A 256 -8.49 4.56 27.22
N HIS A 257 -9.17 4.28 28.35
CA HIS A 257 -10.19 3.22 28.44
C HIS A 257 -11.26 3.30 27.34
N ILE A 258 -11.61 4.51 26.91
CA ILE A 258 -12.55 4.76 25.81
C ILE A 258 -11.98 4.22 24.48
N GLU A 259 -10.68 4.38 24.24
CA GLU A 259 -10.02 3.88 23.03
C GLU A 259 -9.94 2.36 23.04
N LYS A 260 -9.66 1.73 24.19
CA LYS A 260 -9.71 0.27 24.37
C LYS A 260 -11.08 -0.29 24.02
N GLY A 261 -12.15 0.35 24.50
CA GLY A 261 -13.53 -0.04 24.16
C GLY A 261 -13.84 0.07 22.67
N LYS A 262 -13.28 1.07 21.98
CA LYS A 262 -13.47 1.26 20.55
C LYS A 262 -12.72 0.22 19.71
N ARG A 263 -11.50 -0.11 20.08
CA ARG A 263 -10.69 -1.17 19.43
C ARG A 263 -11.36 -2.53 19.60
N TRP A 264 -11.88 -2.81 20.78
CA TRP A 264 -12.70 -4.00 21.03
C TRP A 264 -13.95 -4.07 20.13
N ALA A 265 -14.68 -2.95 19.98
CA ALA A 265 -15.85 -2.88 19.11
C ALA A 265 -15.49 -3.07 17.64
N ALA A 266 -14.38 -2.48 17.17
CA ALA A 266 -13.89 -2.66 15.81
C ALA A 266 -13.54 -4.13 15.53
N HIS A 267 -12.83 -4.78 16.45
CA HIS A 267 -12.53 -6.21 16.33
C HIS A 267 -13.80 -7.06 16.27
N ARG A 268 -14.77 -6.81 17.16
CA ARG A 268 -15.99 -7.62 17.23
C ARG A 268 -16.92 -7.43 16.03
N LEU A 269 -17.04 -6.20 15.50
CA LEU A 269 -17.96 -5.87 14.41
C LEU A 269 -17.36 -6.14 13.03
N PHE A 270 -16.08 -5.87 12.86
CA PHE A 270 -15.42 -5.89 11.55
C PHE A 270 -14.24 -6.84 11.44
N ASN A 271 -13.92 -7.56 12.53
CA ASN A 271 -12.75 -8.44 12.64
C ASN A 271 -11.41 -7.72 12.40
N GLU A 272 -11.36 -6.39 12.59
CA GLU A 272 -10.17 -5.59 12.41
C GLU A 272 -9.34 -5.55 13.70
N ARG A 273 -8.03 -5.84 13.58
CA ARG A 273 -7.07 -5.71 14.68
C ARG A 273 -6.43 -4.34 14.59
N ILE A 274 -6.80 -3.45 15.51
CA ILE A 274 -6.17 -2.13 15.62
C ILE A 274 -5.04 -2.24 16.63
N SER A 275 -3.80 -2.27 16.15
CA SER A 275 -2.61 -2.29 16.97
C SER A 275 -2.13 -0.88 17.29
N ARG A 276 -1.38 -0.75 18.38
CA ARG A 276 -0.64 0.47 18.73
C ARG A 276 0.70 0.42 18.02
N GLU A 277 1.05 1.48 17.31
CA GLU A 277 2.31 1.57 16.57
C GLU A 277 3.06 2.82 17.03
N ILE A 278 4.09 2.64 17.87
CA ILE A 278 4.98 3.72 18.29
C ILE A 278 6.11 3.80 17.28
N ARG A 279 6.02 4.75 16.37
CA ARG A 279 6.95 4.86 15.24
C ARG A 279 7.35 6.30 14.96
N GLN A 280 8.61 6.46 14.58
CA GLN A 280 9.17 7.74 14.15
C GLN A 280 9.36 7.75 12.63
N GLY A 281 9.30 8.92 12.03
CA GLY A 281 9.35 9.10 10.59
C GLY A 281 8.08 9.74 10.07
N GLY A 282 7.65 9.34 8.90
CA GLY A 282 6.44 9.86 8.23
C GLY A 282 6.39 9.40 6.78
N ARG A 283 5.38 9.83 6.08
CA ARG A 283 5.18 9.46 4.67
C ARG A 283 6.28 10.04 3.77
N MET A 284 6.53 9.34 2.65
CA MET A 284 7.55 9.73 1.68
C MET A 284 7.11 9.36 0.26
N ALA A 285 7.85 9.86 -0.71
CA ALA A 285 7.86 9.35 -2.08
C ALA A 285 9.23 8.71 -2.35
N LEU A 286 9.24 7.46 -2.83
CA LEU A 286 10.40 6.78 -3.37
C LEU A 286 10.39 7.00 -4.89
N ILE A 287 11.43 7.63 -5.42
CA ILE A 287 11.55 7.98 -6.83
C ILE A 287 12.71 7.20 -7.41
N VAL A 288 12.42 6.38 -8.42
CA VAL A 288 13.39 5.46 -9.05
C VAL A 288 13.40 5.67 -10.55
N ASP A 289 14.58 5.91 -11.12
CA ASP A 289 14.79 5.98 -12.56
C ASP A 289 15.25 4.61 -13.06
N LEU A 290 14.49 4.03 -13.99
CA LEU A 290 14.75 2.72 -14.59
C LEU A 290 15.31 2.88 -16.00
N ALA A 291 16.31 2.07 -16.34
CA ALA A 291 16.84 1.97 -17.69
C ALA A 291 15.85 1.20 -18.59
N ILE A 292 15.02 1.92 -19.34
CA ILE A 292 14.08 1.36 -20.31
C ILE A 292 14.48 1.85 -21.71
N PRO A 293 15.32 1.11 -22.44
CA PRO A 293 15.89 1.57 -23.71
C PRO A 293 14.85 1.91 -24.78
N GLU A 294 13.67 1.31 -24.70
CA GLU A 294 12.56 1.55 -25.63
C GLU A 294 11.78 2.83 -25.32
N SER A 295 11.96 3.38 -24.14
CA SER A 295 11.38 4.69 -23.79
C SER A 295 11.98 5.81 -24.65
N PRO A 296 11.25 6.89 -24.92
CA PRO A 296 11.76 8.02 -25.72
C PRO A 296 13.05 8.65 -25.18
N THR A 297 13.28 8.57 -23.88
CA THR A 297 14.46 9.10 -23.19
C THR A 297 15.48 8.01 -22.82
N GLY A 298 15.22 6.73 -23.13
CA GLY A 298 16.00 5.59 -22.66
C GLY A 298 15.76 5.24 -21.19
N GLU A 299 14.89 5.98 -20.52
CA GLU A 299 14.56 5.82 -19.10
C GLU A 299 13.07 6.03 -18.86
N ALA A 300 12.59 5.52 -17.74
CA ALA A 300 11.30 5.91 -17.17
C ALA A 300 11.44 6.06 -15.65
N THR A 301 10.71 6.98 -15.07
CA THR A 301 10.72 7.24 -13.64
C THR A 301 9.49 6.63 -12.99
N ILE A 302 9.71 5.79 -11.99
CA ILE A 302 8.66 5.21 -11.15
C ILE A 302 8.65 5.95 -9.81
N VAL A 303 7.49 6.42 -9.42
CA VAL A 303 7.28 7.15 -8.16
C VAL A 303 6.29 6.35 -7.32
N ALA A 304 6.78 5.81 -6.23
CA ALA A 304 5.97 5.11 -5.25
C ALA A 304 5.69 6.02 -4.06
N THR A 305 4.43 6.13 -3.64
CA THR A 305 4.07 6.90 -2.46
C THR A 305 2.94 6.23 -1.68
N HIS A 306 2.86 6.53 -0.41
CA HIS A 306 1.79 6.09 0.47
C HIS A 306 1.39 7.30 1.31
N LEU A 307 0.21 7.88 1.05
CA LEU A 307 -0.24 9.08 1.75
C LEU A 307 -0.80 8.75 3.13
N GLU A 308 -0.85 9.76 4.01
CA GLU A 308 -1.27 9.55 5.39
C GLU A 308 -2.76 9.20 5.49
N ASN A 309 -3.05 8.11 6.18
CA ASN A 309 -4.40 7.66 6.41
C ASN A 309 -5.09 8.37 7.59
N ARG A 310 -4.33 8.80 8.62
CA ARG A 310 -4.85 9.46 9.83
C ARG A 310 -4.81 10.98 9.74
N CYS A 311 -5.30 11.57 8.65
CA CYS A 311 -5.29 13.02 8.50
C CYS A 311 -6.53 13.56 7.76
N ALA A 312 -6.67 14.88 7.77
CA ALA A 312 -7.70 15.55 6.99
C ALA A 312 -7.35 15.55 5.49
N PRO A 313 -8.35 15.57 4.58
CA PRO A 313 -8.12 15.66 3.14
C PRO A 313 -7.20 16.79 2.69
N ALA A 314 -7.22 17.93 3.38
CA ALA A 314 -6.34 19.06 3.07
C ALA A 314 -4.86 18.73 3.30
N CYS A 315 -4.53 17.94 4.32
CA CYS A 315 -3.16 17.54 4.58
C CYS A 315 -2.70 16.46 3.58
N ARG A 316 -3.56 15.48 3.23
CA ARG A 316 -3.27 14.54 2.12
C ARG A 316 -3.02 15.27 0.81
N ARG A 317 -3.80 16.33 0.55
CA ARG A 317 -3.55 17.19 -0.61
C ARG A 317 -2.16 17.83 -0.55
N SER A 318 -1.72 18.37 0.59
CA SER A 318 -0.37 18.95 0.69
C SER A 318 0.74 17.92 0.51
N GLN A 319 0.52 16.67 0.94
CA GLN A 319 1.44 15.57 0.63
C GLN A 319 1.51 15.29 -0.87
N MET A 320 0.37 15.21 -1.56
CA MET A 320 0.35 15.05 -3.01
C MET A 320 1.00 16.24 -3.74
N GLU A 321 0.76 17.47 -3.30
CA GLU A 321 1.42 18.66 -3.84
C GLU A 321 2.96 18.57 -3.72
N ALA A 322 3.48 18.05 -2.60
CA ALA A 322 4.91 17.81 -2.42
C ALA A 322 5.43 16.70 -3.36
N VAL A 323 4.67 15.62 -3.56
CA VAL A 323 5.01 14.58 -4.55
C VAL A 323 5.07 15.19 -5.95
N LEU A 324 4.05 15.94 -6.37
CA LEU A 324 4.00 16.58 -7.68
C LEU A 324 5.17 17.55 -7.90
N ALA A 325 5.48 18.39 -6.91
CA ALA A 325 6.62 19.28 -6.97
C ALA A 325 7.96 18.54 -7.13
N SER A 326 8.10 17.35 -6.51
CA SER A 326 9.32 16.56 -6.60
C SER A 326 9.58 15.91 -7.97
N VAL A 327 8.53 15.83 -8.80
CA VAL A 327 8.59 15.23 -10.15
C VAL A 327 8.45 16.25 -11.28
N GLU A 328 8.19 17.51 -10.98
CA GLU A 328 7.90 18.55 -11.97
C GLU A 328 8.98 18.66 -13.06
N GLN A 329 10.25 18.53 -12.68
CA GLN A 329 11.38 18.67 -13.58
C GLN A 329 11.73 17.39 -14.35
N ILE A 330 10.99 16.28 -14.15
CA ILE A 330 11.30 15.01 -14.79
C ILE A 330 10.82 15.02 -16.24
N ALA A 331 11.77 14.93 -17.17
CA ALA A 331 11.48 14.83 -18.60
C ALA A 331 11.03 13.43 -19.04
N ASN A 332 11.49 12.39 -18.33
CA ASN A 332 11.15 11.00 -18.62
C ASN A 332 9.64 10.74 -18.58
N PRO A 333 9.13 9.66 -19.20
CA PRO A 333 7.85 9.08 -18.82
C PRO A 333 7.80 8.80 -17.32
N VAL A 334 6.66 9.07 -16.68
CA VAL A 334 6.50 8.93 -15.22
C VAL A 334 5.31 8.04 -14.91
N VAL A 335 5.52 7.08 -14.01
CA VAL A 335 4.43 6.33 -13.37
C VAL A 335 4.42 6.70 -11.89
N LEU A 336 3.41 7.43 -11.46
CA LEU A 336 3.15 7.72 -10.04
C LEU A 336 2.10 6.74 -9.53
N ALA A 337 2.48 5.88 -8.60
CA ALA A 337 1.65 4.83 -8.07
C ALA A 337 1.70 4.78 -6.54
N GLY A 338 0.59 4.38 -5.92
CA GLY A 338 0.57 4.17 -4.48
C GLY A 338 -0.81 4.19 -3.86
N ASP A 339 -0.85 3.85 -2.58
CA ASP A 339 -2.02 4.00 -1.73
C ASP A 339 -2.16 5.48 -1.33
N MET A 340 -3.14 6.14 -1.92
CA MET A 340 -3.41 7.57 -1.66
C MET A 340 -4.33 7.79 -0.46
N ASN A 341 -4.81 6.73 0.17
CA ASN A 341 -5.70 6.77 1.32
C ASN A 341 -6.90 7.73 1.17
N THR A 342 -7.41 7.83 -0.06
CA THR A 342 -8.44 8.80 -0.43
C THR A 342 -9.83 8.31 -0.06
N THR A 343 -10.46 8.95 0.91
CA THR A 343 -11.87 8.75 1.22
C THR A 343 -12.63 10.05 1.23
N GLY A 344 -13.88 9.99 0.81
CA GLY A 344 -14.65 11.17 0.49
C GLY A 344 -14.87 12.20 1.59
N LYS A 345 -14.73 11.88 2.86
CA LYS A 345 -15.21 12.83 3.87
C LYS A 345 -14.27 13.18 5.01
N LYS A 346 -13.67 12.26 5.65
CA LYS A 346 -12.77 12.51 6.81
C LYS A 346 -12.01 11.26 7.22
N ASN A 347 -10.71 11.47 7.50
CA ASN A 347 -9.97 10.70 8.49
C ASN A 347 -9.99 9.19 8.34
N THR A 348 -8.85 8.62 8.13
CA THR A 348 -8.56 7.21 8.28
C THR A 348 -9.57 6.31 7.54
N PRO A 349 -9.38 6.07 6.25
CA PRO A 349 -10.26 5.20 5.46
C PRO A 349 -10.38 3.80 6.07
N THR A 350 -9.34 3.38 6.78
CA THR A 350 -9.23 2.09 7.45
C THR A 350 -9.77 2.08 8.88
N SER A 351 -10.28 3.21 9.40
CA SER A 351 -10.88 3.27 10.73
C SER A 351 -12.40 3.18 10.67
N VAL A 352 -12.89 1.99 10.87
CA VAL A 352 -14.31 1.67 11.07
C VAL A 352 -14.99 2.61 12.06
N ARG A 353 -14.30 2.95 13.15
CA ARG A 353 -14.79 3.88 14.15
C ARG A 353 -15.04 5.28 13.59
N ASN A 354 -14.07 5.83 12.88
CA ASN A 354 -14.20 7.17 12.32
C ASN A 354 -15.33 7.20 11.29
N GLU A 355 -15.52 6.13 10.56
CA GLU A 355 -16.62 5.98 9.62
C GLU A 355 -17.97 5.98 10.35
N ILE A 356 -18.17 5.15 11.36
CA ILE A 356 -19.39 5.09 12.16
C ILE A 356 -19.62 6.44 12.89
N MET A 357 -18.60 6.97 13.57
CA MET A 357 -18.74 8.20 14.34
C MET A 357 -18.89 9.44 13.46
N SER A 358 -18.27 9.48 12.28
CA SER A 358 -18.51 10.58 11.33
C SER A 358 -19.95 10.58 10.83
N ARG A 359 -20.55 9.41 10.64
CA ARG A 359 -21.95 9.26 10.25
C ARG A 359 -22.90 9.65 11.39
N VAL A 360 -22.65 9.15 12.59
CA VAL A 360 -23.49 9.43 13.77
C VAL A 360 -23.42 10.90 14.20
N ARG A 361 -22.25 11.54 14.09
CA ARG A 361 -22.05 12.95 14.43
C ARG A 361 -22.36 13.93 13.29
N ASP A 362 -22.57 13.46 12.10
CA ASP A 362 -22.89 14.31 10.97
C ASP A 362 -24.36 14.70 11.01
N TYR A 363 -24.65 15.88 11.60
CA TYR A 363 -26.01 16.43 11.60
C TYR A 363 -26.59 16.55 10.19
N GLN A 364 -25.74 16.70 9.19
CA GLN A 364 -26.15 16.77 7.79
C GLN A 364 -26.57 15.40 7.26
N PHE A 365 -26.00 14.31 7.75
CA PHE A 365 -26.51 12.96 7.48
C PHE A 365 -27.96 12.82 7.97
N TRP A 366 -28.25 13.27 9.19
CA TRP A 366 -29.58 13.20 9.78
C TRP A 366 -30.58 14.15 9.11
N ILE A 367 -30.16 15.36 8.72
CA ILE A 367 -30.99 16.28 7.94
C ILE A 367 -31.28 15.67 6.56
N GLY A 368 -30.29 15.08 5.87
CA GLY A 368 -30.49 14.41 4.59
C GLY A 368 -31.46 13.22 4.71
N GLN A 369 -31.38 12.44 5.77
CA GLN A 369 -32.34 11.38 6.09
C GLN A 369 -33.74 11.97 6.34
N ALA A 370 -33.87 13.00 7.18
CA ALA A 370 -35.14 13.63 7.47
C ALA A 370 -35.81 14.25 6.21
N VAL A 371 -35.05 14.99 5.40
CA VAL A 371 -35.56 15.59 4.14
C VAL A 371 -35.97 14.52 3.15
N SER A 372 -35.27 13.39 3.07
CA SER A 372 -35.64 12.29 2.18
C SER A 372 -36.95 11.56 2.61
N TYR A 373 -37.26 11.55 3.92
CA TYR A 373 -38.50 10.99 4.44
C TYR A 373 -39.74 11.89 4.16
N PHE A 374 -39.56 13.20 4.10
CA PHE A 374 -40.67 14.15 3.99
C PHE A 374 -40.97 14.63 2.56
N HIS A 375 -40.18 14.24 1.55
CA HIS A 375 -40.39 14.64 0.18
C HIS A 375 -41.13 13.55 -0.62
N PRO A 376 -42.15 13.88 -1.47
CA PRO A 376 -42.90 12.89 -2.24
C PRO A 376 -42.06 12.04 -3.21
N LEU A 377 -40.93 12.56 -3.68
CA LEU A 377 -39.90 11.81 -4.43
C LEU A 377 -38.97 11.00 -3.52
N GLY A 378 -39.09 11.15 -2.20
CA GLY A 378 -38.19 10.55 -1.22
C GLY A 378 -38.29 9.03 -1.15
N ILE A 379 -39.51 8.47 -1.38
CA ILE A 379 -39.68 7.01 -1.38
C ILE A 379 -38.90 6.36 -2.54
N TYR A 380 -38.89 7.00 -3.71
CA TYR A 380 -38.10 6.54 -4.85
C TYR A 380 -36.57 6.77 -4.62
N GLN A 381 -36.23 7.90 -4.01
CA GLN A 381 -34.83 8.19 -3.62
C GLN A 381 -34.35 7.31 -2.47
N HIS A 382 -35.24 6.90 -1.54
CA HIS A 382 -34.89 5.95 -0.47
C HIS A 382 -34.53 4.58 -1.00
N ALA A 383 -35.18 4.09 -2.04
CA ALA A 383 -34.80 2.84 -2.69
C ALA A 383 -33.46 2.95 -3.44
N LEU A 384 -33.13 4.15 -3.95
CA LEU A 384 -31.91 4.40 -4.71
C LEU A 384 -30.78 5.02 -3.85
N PHE A 385 -31.11 5.61 -2.69
CA PHE A 385 -30.15 6.31 -1.82
C PHE A 385 -28.99 5.42 -1.36
N PRO A 386 -29.20 4.16 -0.90
CA PRO A 386 -28.09 3.27 -0.60
C PRO A 386 -27.17 3.03 -1.80
N VAL A 387 -27.77 2.85 -2.97
CA VAL A 387 -27.03 2.60 -4.22
C VAL A 387 -26.21 3.83 -4.63
N HIS A 388 -26.78 5.02 -4.58
CA HIS A 388 -26.08 6.27 -4.91
C HIS A 388 -25.07 6.66 -3.84
N TYR A 389 -25.34 6.40 -2.58
CA TYR A 389 -24.43 6.61 -1.47
C TYR A 389 -23.19 5.73 -1.61
N LEU A 390 -23.37 4.45 -1.95
CA LEU A 390 -22.31 3.49 -2.21
C LEU A 390 -21.50 3.84 -3.47
N HIS A 391 -22.15 4.32 -4.52
CA HIS A 391 -21.48 4.80 -5.74
C HIS A 391 -20.56 5.99 -5.45
N GLY A 392 -20.97 6.92 -4.58
CA GLY A 392 -20.17 8.07 -4.21
C GLY A 392 -18.86 7.69 -3.49
N TYR A 393 -18.85 6.60 -2.73
CA TYR A 393 -17.65 6.12 -2.04
C TYR A 393 -16.56 5.60 -2.98
N ASN A 394 -16.96 5.06 -4.10
CA ASN A 394 -16.04 4.49 -5.08
C ASN A 394 -15.52 5.55 -6.09
N ASP A 395 -15.97 6.80 -5.98
CA ASP A 395 -15.51 7.88 -6.85
C ASP A 395 -15.08 9.12 -6.04
N PRO A 396 -13.87 9.13 -5.48
CA PRO A 396 -13.35 10.28 -4.74
C PRO A 396 -13.11 11.50 -5.63
N THR A 397 -13.24 11.38 -6.94
CA THR A 397 -13.16 12.49 -7.90
C THR A 397 -14.49 13.19 -8.11
N ALA A 398 -15.61 12.60 -7.68
CA ALA A 398 -16.95 13.17 -7.83
C ALA A 398 -17.10 14.51 -7.13
N PHE A 399 -18.03 15.37 -7.61
CA PHE A 399 -18.29 16.68 -7.00
C PHE A 399 -18.83 16.57 -5.59
N HIS A 400 -19.70 15.59 -5.37
CA HIS A 400 -20.37 15.37 -4.10
C HIS A 400 -20.21 13.92 -3.66
N MET A 401 -20.02 13.74 -2.34
CA MET A 401 -19.97 12.45 -1.68
C MET A 401 -20.57 12.55 -0.27
N PRO A 402 -21.70 11.96 0.00
CA PRO A 402 -22.71 11.51 -0.95
C PRO A 402 -23.37 12.69 -1.67
N ILE A 403 -24.43 12.49 -2.42
CA ILE A 403 -25.01 13.39 -3.43
C ILE A 403 -25.07 14.90 -3.07
N LEU A 404 -25.16 15.26 -1.78
CA LEU A 404 -25.34 16.65 -1.32
C LEU A 404 -24.09 17.31 -0.73
N TRP A 405 -23.02 16.54 -0.47
CA TRP A 405 -21.85 17.09 0.24
C TRP A 405 -20.68 17.29 -0.69
N ASN A 406 -19.98 18.41 -0.53
CA ASN A 406 -18.75 18.66 -1.24
C ASN A 406 -17.71 17.57 -0.90
N ASN A 407 -17.21 16.90 -1.91
CA ASN A 407 -16.13 15.96 -1.78
C ASN A 407 -14.81 16.70 -1.54
N ARG A 408 -14.29 16.63 -0.32
CA ARG A 408 -13.06 17.32 0.06
C ARG A 408 -11.81 16.69 -0.57
N GLU A 409 -11.82 15.38 -0.83
CA GLU A 409 -10.70 14.67 -1.49
C GLU A 409 -10.54 15.08 -2.96
N ARG A 410 -11.61 15.54 -3.59
CA ARG A 410 -11.55 16.02 -4.97
C ARG A 410 -10.47 17.06 -5.22
N ALA A 411 -10.11 17.86 -4.20
CA ALA A 411 -9.08 18.89 -4.34
C ALA A 411 -7.70 18.29 -4.63
N LEU A 412 -7.38 17.11 -4.07
CA LEU A 412 -6.17 16.36 -4.39
C LEU A 412 -6.16 15.97 -5.87
N PHE A 413 -7.23 15.32 -6.35
CA PHE A 413 -7.32 14.88 -7.75
C PHE A 413 -7.33 16.03 -8.74
N LYS A 414 -7.96 17.17 -8.40
CA LYS A 414 -7.86 18.39 -9.21
C LYS A 414 -6.43 18.92 -9.29
N GLY A 415 -5.63 18.76 -8.24
CA GLY A 415 -4.21 19.07 -8.26
C GLY A 415 -3.48 18.24 -9.31
N VAL A 416 -3.69 16.92 -9.29
CA VAL A 416 -3.11 15.98 -10.27
C VAL A 416 -3.57 16.28 -11.69
N GLU A 417 -4.87 16.53 -11.92
CA GLU A 417 -5.42 16.88 -13.24
C GLU A 417 -4.84 18.16 -13.83
N LYS A 418 -4.56 19.15 -12.97
CA LYS A 418 -4.01 20.46 -13.40
C LYS A 418 -2.50 20.49 -13.49
N PHE A 419 -1.85 19.50 -12.90
CA PHE A 419 -0.39 19.46 -12.86
C PHE A 419 0.21 19.43 -14.27
N ARG A 420 1.32 20.14 -14.44
CA ARG A 420 2.13 20.15 -15.66
C ARG A 420 3.58 19.97 -15.27
N PHE A 421 4.23 19.07 -15.98
CA PHE A 421 5.67 18.93 -15.93
C PHE A 421 6.35 20.14 -16.58
N SER A 422 7.63 20.36 -16.32
CA SER A 422 8.40 21.47 -16.89
C SER A 422 8.50 21.40 -18.43
N ASP A 423 8.34 20.22 -19.02
CA ASP A 423 8.22 20.02 -20.46
C ASP A 423 6.82 20.29 -21.02
N ASN A 424 5.95 20.87 -20.22
CA ASN A 424 4.54 21.19 -20.49
C ASN A 424 3.61 19.99 -20.71
N ARG A 425 4.09 18.76 -20.47
CA ARG A 425 3.27 17.56 -20.49
C ARG A 425 2.44 17.42 -19.22
N ALA A 426 1.46 16.54 -19.25
CA ALA A 426 0.57 16.22 -18.13
C ALA A 426 0.49 14.72 -17.93
N PHE A 427 -0.09 14.31 -16.81
CA PHE A 427 -0.60 12.94 -16.69
C PHE A 427 -1.71 12.68 -17.71
N ASP A 428 -1.78 11.46 -18.21
CA ASP A 428 -2.79 11.05 -19.18
C ASP A 428 -4.13 10.74 -18.49
N PHE A 429 -5.18 11.42 -18.89
CA PHE A 429 -6.54 11.24 -18.36
C PHE A 429 -7.54 10.88 -19.44
N ARG A 430 -7.09 10.46 -20.59
CA ARG A 430 -7.95 9.97 -21.66
C ARG A 430 -8.58 8.66 -21.20
N GLY A 431 -9.85 8.46 -21.42
CA GLY A 431 -10.55 7.26 -21.03
C GLY A 431 -11.61 6.86 -22.04
N GLU A 432 -11.94 5.59 -22.09
CA GLU A 432 -13.05 5.10 -22.92
C GLU A 432 -14.37 5.57 -22.32
N PRO A 433 -15.27 6.18 -23.13
CA PRO A 433 -16.58 6.65 -22.65
C PRO A 433 -17.41 5.52 -22.02
N GLU A 434 -17.30 4.31 -22.53
CA GLU A 434 -18.03 3.14 -22.05
C GLU A 434 -17.57 2.64 -20.68
N ARG A 435 -16.30 2.89 -20.34
CA ARG A 435 -15.70 2.55 -19.03
C ARG A 435 -15.82 3.68 -18.02
N THR A 436 -16.42 4.79 -18.38
CA THR A 436 -16.60 5.96 -17.51
C THR A 436 -18.05 6.14 -17.11
N LEU A 437 -18.30 6.53 -15.86
CA LEU A 437 -19.64 6.79 -15.37
C LEU A 437 -20.26 7.99 -16.11
N LYS A 438 -21.35 7.79 -16.85
CA LYS A 438 -22.14 8.86 -17.50
C LYS A 438 -21.30 9.78 -18.41
N GLY A 439 -20.47 9.24 -19.28
CA GLY A 439 -19.73 10.04 -20.25
C GLY A 439 -18.69 10.98 -19.67
N ARG A 440 -18.23 10.76 -18.43
CA ARG A 440 -17.06 11.43 -17.84
C ARG A 440 -15.77 10.81 -18.37
N SER A 441 -15.63 10.74 -19.69
CA SER A 441 -14.35 10.54 -20.33
C SER A 441 -13.36 11.62 -19.87
N ARG A 442 -12.07 11.30 -19.72
CA ARG A 442 -11.00 12.20 -19.30
C ARG A 442 -10.96 12.50 -17.79
N THR A 443 -11.37 11.58 -16.93
CA THR A 443 -11.28 11.75 -15.48
C THR A 443 -10.56 10.58 -14.83
N LEU A 444 -9.22 10.63 -14.80
CA LEU A 444 -8.37 9.69 -14.03
C LEU A 444 -8.63 8.19 -14.32
N ALA A 445 -9.33 7.85 -15.42
CA ALA A 445 -9.74 6.49 -15.71
C ALA A 445 -8.69 5.68 -16.49
N ASP A 446 -7.70 6.34 -17.07
CA ASP A 446 -6.79 5.70 -18.04
C ASP A 446 -5.94 4.61 -17.41
N SER A 447 -5.46 4.86 -16.19
CA SER A 447 -4.64 3.91 -15.44
C SER A 447 -5.37 3.36 -14.21
N ASN A 448 -6.70 3.57 -14.13
CA ASN A 448 -7.50 3.16 -12.99
C ASN A 448 -8.84 2.62 -13.45
N GLU A 449 -9.07 1.33 -13.22
CA GLU A 449 -10.25 0.64 -13.71
C GLU A 449 -11.54 1.27 -13.19
N ARG A 450 -12.48 1.49 -14.11
CA ARG A 450 -13.84 1.95 -13.84
C ARG A 450 -14.86 0.94 -14.29
N SER A 451 -15.91 0.81 -13.51
CA SER A 451 -17.14 0.11 -13.86
C SER A 451 -18.29 1.12 -14.06
N VAL A 452 -19.46 0.63 -14.43
CA VAL A 452 -20.71 1.43 -14.49
C VAL A 452 -21.01 2.12 -13.15
N LYS A 453 -20.51 1.56 -12.04
CA LYS A 453 -20.74 2.03 -10.67
C LYS A 453 -19.68 3.00 -10.13
N GLY A 454 -18.68 3.37 -10.90
CA GLY A 454 -17.55 4.19 -10.47
C GLY A 454 -16.23 3.41 -10.54
N PHE A 455 -15.18 3.90 -9.88
CA PHE A 455 -13.91 3.18 -9.81
C PHE A 455 -14.06 1.84 -9.09
N VAL A 456 -13.37 0.82 -9.59
CA VAL A 456 -13.33 -0.48 -8.94
C VAL A 456 -12.57 -0.34 -7.61
N PRO A 457 -13.19 -0.74 -6.48
CA PRO A 457 -12.53 -0.65 -5.18
C PRO A 457 -11.28 -1.52 -5.12
N THR A 458 -10.24 -1.00 -4.48
CA THR A 458 -8.99 -1.74 -4.24
C THR A 458 -8.87 -2.23 -2.81
N TYR A 459 -9.44 -1.50 -1.86
CA TYR A 459 -9.44 -1.84 -0.43
C TYR A 459 -10.78 -2.43 0.02
N SER A 460 -10.75 -3.39 0.94
CA SER A 460 -11.93 -3.91 1.62
C SER A 460 -11.65 -4.24 3.08
N PHE A 461 -12.61 -3.96 3.99
CA PHE A 461 -12.55 -4.51 5.34
C PHE A 461 -12.69 -6.03 5.33
N ALA A 462 -12.18 -6.70 6.37
CA ALA A 462 -12.32 -8.15 6.55
C ALA A 462 -13.80 -8.59 6.57
N ARG A 463 -14.69 -7.72 7.04
CA ARG A 463 -16.16 -7.87 6.92
C ARG A 463 -16.74 -6.64 6.24
N ASP A 464 -17.02 -6.77 4.98
CA ASP A 464 -17.57 -5.68 4.15
C ASP A 464 -19.10 -5.75 3.96
N TYR A 465 -19.75 -6.66 4.68
CA TYR A 465 -21.21 -6.87 4.62
C TYR A 465 -21.74 -7.02 3.18
N GLY A 466 -21.06 -7.87 2.39
CA GLY A 466 -21.45 -8.12 1.00
C GLY A 466 -21.14 -6.96 0.06
N GLY A 467 -20.18 -6.11 0.40
CA GLY A 467 -19.77 -4.94 -0.38
C GLY A 467 -20.63 -3.70 -0.14
N LEU A 468 -21.51 -3.74 0.86
CA LEU A 468 -22.36 -2.59 1.21
C LEU A 468 -21.58 -1.50 1.95
N VAL A 469 -20.61 -1.88 2.79
CA VAL A 469 -19.80 -0.95 3.59
C VAL A 469 -18.35 -1.44 3.62
N GLY A 470 -17.40 -0.52 3.58
CA GLY A 470 -15.99 -0.86 3.79
C GLY A 470 -15.22 -1.26 2.53
N ARG A 471 -15.68 -0.85 1.37
CA ARG A 471 -14.94 -0.96 0.09
C ARG A 471 -14.61 0.41 -0.45
N PHE A 472 -13.31 0.66 -0.71
CA PHE A 472 -12.82 1.97 -1.12
C PHE A 472 -11.83 1.86 -2.28
N LYS A 473 -11.76 2.89 -3.12
CA LYS A 473 -10.68 3.09 -4.09
C LYS A 473 -9.59 3.91 -3.42
N LEU A 474 -8.52 3.24 -2.94
CA LEU A 474 -7.41 3.87 -2.23
C LEU A 474 -6.14 3.90 -3.07
N ASP A 475 -5.89 2.87 -3.87
CA ASP A 475 -4.70 2.68 -4.68
C ASP A 475 -4.90 3.29 -6.07
N TRP A 476 -3.95 4.10 -6.51
CA TRP A 476 -4.01 4.88 -7.74
C TRP A 476 -2.73 4.78 -8.53
N ILE A 477 -2.86 4.78 -9.86
CA ILE A 477 -1.74 4.92 -10.79
C ILE A 477 -2.03 6.12 -11.71
N PHE A 478 -1.05 7.01 -11.86
CA PHE A 478 -1.08 8.14 -12.79
C PHE A 478 0.12 8.04 -13.71
N VAL A 479 -0.08 8.24 -15.00
CA VAL A 479 0.93 8.02 -16.02
C VAL A 479 1.19 9.28 -16.82
N LYS A 480 2.46 9.75 -16.84
CA LYS A 480 2.97 10.60 -17.90
C LYS A 480 3.36 9.70 -19.06
N PRO A 481 2.72 9.80 -20.24
CA PRO A 481 2.81 8.77 -21.27
C PRO A 481 4.22 8.54 -21.84
N PHE A 482 4.43 7.33 -22.34
CA PHE A 482 5.62 6.95 -23.12
C PHE A 482 5.59 7.48 -24.57
N VAL A 483 4.64 8.33 -24.92
CA VAL A 483 4.40 8.81 -26.29
C VAL A 483 5.48 9.77 -26.74
N GLN A 484 5.97 9.59 -27.97
CA GLN A 484 7.00 10.45 -28.57
C GLN A 484 6.43 11.75 -29.16
N ASP A 485 5.20 11.73 -29.72
CA ASP A 485 4.57 12.88 -30.36
C ASP A 485 3.35 13.38 -29.55
N PRO A 486 3.49 14.52 -28.82
CA PRO A 486 2.39 15.10 -28.06
C PRO A 486 1.17 15.47 -28.92
N ARG A 487 1.35 15.72 -30.22
CA ARG A 487 0.25 16.08 -31.14
C ARG A 487 -0.67 14.88 -31.41
N LEU A 488 -0.15 13.66 -31.41
CA LEU A 488 -0.97 12.45 -31.50
C LEU A 488 -1.89 12.30 -30.29
N THR A 489 -1.45 12.74 -29.13
CA THR A 489 -2.21 12.71 -27.86
C THR A 489 -3.41 13.65 -27.87
N GLU A 490 -3.29 14.84 -28.49
CA GLU A 490 -4.40 15.80 -28.57
C GLU A 490 -5.47 15.37 -29.59
N GLN A 491 -5.06 14.73 -30.68
CA GLN A 491 -5.96 14.33 -31.76
C GLN A 491 -6.70 13.02 -31.46
N SER A 492 -6.09 12.10 -30.72
CA SER A 492 -6.67 10.79 -30.39
C SER A 492 -7.60 10.81 -29.17
N GLY A 493 -8.09 11.94 -28.76
CA GLY A 493 -8.80 12.28 -27.50
C GLY A 493 -9.89 11.36 -26.94
N LEU A 494 -10.00 10.14 -27.44
CA LEU A 494 -11.03 9.17 -27.07
C LEU A 494 -10.44 7.83 -26.57
N PHE A 495 -9.12 7.67 -26.54
CA PHE A 495 -8.50 6.38 -26.29
C PHE A 495 -7.53 6.43 -25.10
N ALA A 496 -7.71 5.53 -24.15
CA ALA A 496 -6.77 5.26 -23.08
C ALA A 496 -5.97 4.01 -23.41
N PRO A 497 -4.69 4.14 -23.79
CA PRO A 497 -3.86 3.00 -24.10
C PRO A 497 -3.38 2.21 -22.88
N HIS A 498 -3.74 2.65 -21.68
CA HIS A 498 -3.32 2.02 -20.44
C HIS A 498 -4.41 1.08 -19.93
N PHE A 499 -4.26 -0.19 -20.11
CA PHE A 499 -5.24 -1.21 -19.80
C PHE A 499 -5.24 -1.56 -18.29
N PRO A 500 -6.01 -0.85 -17.46
CA PRO A 500 -6.01 -1.05 -16.02
C PRO A 500 -6.79 -2.33 -15.67
N ASN A 501 -6.25 -3.08 -14.71
CA ASN A 501 -6.87 -4.28 -14.16
C ASN A 501 -6.79 -4.26 -12.63
N THR A 502 -7.93 -4.42 -11.96
CA THR A 502 -8.02 -4.54 -10.50
C THR A 502 -8.33 -5.99 -10.13
N MET A 503 -7.40 -6.66 -9.48
CA MET A 503 -7.39 -8.10 -9.29
C MET A 503 -8.12 -8.53 -8.02
N ARG A 504 -9.39 -8.12 -7.87
CA ARG A 504 -10.19 -8.45 -6.70
C ARG A 504 -10.53 -9.93 -6.61
N ALA A 505 -10.82 -10.58 -7.73
CA ALA A 505 -11.15 -12.00 -7.72
C ALA A 505 -9.98 -12.83 -7.19
N LEU A 506 -8.75 -12.49 -7.60
CA LEU A 506 -7.53 -13.08 -7.07
C LEU A 506 -7.38 -12.82 -5.56
N ASN A 507 -7.52 -11.58 -5.13
CA ASN A 507 -7.34 -11.21 -3.72
C ASN A 507 -8.37 -11.87 -2.78
N GLU A 508 -9.59 -12.12 -3.25
CA GLU A 508 -10.70 -12.72 -2.51
C GLU A 508 -10.80 -14.26 -2.69
N SER A 509 -9.86 -14.90 -3.42
CA SER A 509 -9.93 -16.34 -3.75
C SER A 509 -9.42 -17.26 -2.65
N VAL A 510 -8.66 -16.75 -1.71
CA VAL A 510 -8.13 -17.51 -0.56
C VAL A 510 -9.05 -17.40 0.65
N ASN A 511 -8.72 -18.15 1.73
CA ASN A 511 -9.41 -17.99 3.01
C ASN A 511 -9.20 -16.55 3.52
N ASP A 512 -10.29 -15.88 3.87
CA ASP A 512 -10.35 -14.47 4.16
C ASP A 512 -10.00 -13.60 2.93
N ARG A 513 -8.74 -13.29 2.69
CA ARG A 513 -8.19 -12.52 1.57
C ARG A 513 -6.66 -12.61 1.58
N ILE A 514 -5.99 -12.33 0.46
CA ILE A 514 -4.52 -12.26 0.46
C ILE A 514 -4.06 -11.07 1.31
N CYS A 515 -4.55 -9.88 0.99
CA CYS A 515 -4.31 -8.63 1.71
C CYS A 515 -5.60 -7.82 1.81
N ASP A 516 -5.63 -6.77 2.63
CA ASP A 516 -6.76 -5.83 2.69
C ASP A 516 -6.87 -4.97 1.41
N HIS A 517 -5.83 -4.90 0.61
CA HIS A 517 -5.83 -4.31 -0.71
C HIS A 517 -5.68 -5.35 -1.82
N ALA A 518 -6.43 -5.19 -2.90
CA ALA A 518 -6.27 -5.96 -4.12
C ALA A 518 -5.20 -5.31 -5.01
N PRO A 519 -4.32 -6.09 -5.66
CA PRO A 519 -3.35 -5.54 -6.60
C PRO A 519 -4.04 -4.92 -7.80
N ILE A 520 -3.43 -3.88 -8.36
CA ILE A 520 -3.82 -3.26 -9.62
C ILE A 520 -2.66 -3.25 -10.59
N THR A 521 -2.94 -3.42 -11.89
CA THR A 521 -1.91 -3.31 -12.93
C THR A 521 -2.33 -2.34 -14.02
N VAL A 522 -1.34 -1.79 -14.73
CA VAL A 522 -1.52 -1.09 -15.99
C VAL A 522 -0.53 -1.61 -17.01
N ASP A 523 -0.94 -1.62 -18.25
CA ASP A 523 -0.10 -1.96 -19.40
C ASP A 523 0.22 -0.68 -20.17
N LEU A 524 1.50 -0.29 -20.19
CA LEU A 524 1.97 0.94 -20.78
C LEU A 524 2.56 0.65 -22.16
N PRO A 525 1.87 0.99 -23.26
CA PRO A 525 2.43 0.85 -24.59
C PRO A 525 3.71 1.66 -24.74
N LEU A 526 4.76 1.02 -25.22
CA LEU A 526 6.02 1.71 -25.54
C LEU A 526 5.85 2.68 -26.72
N ARG A 527 4.83 2.43 -27.55
CA ARG A 527 4.39 3.32 -28.61
C ARG A 527 2.87 3.43 -28.57
N GLU A 528 2.35 4.62 -28.57
CA GLU A 528 0.91 4.82 -28.62
C GLU A 528 0.35 4.28 -29.95
N PRO A 529 -0.72 3.49 -29.92
CA PRO A 529 -1.37 3.02 -31.15
C PRO A 529 -1.92 4.21 -31.94
N THR A 530 -1.72 4.18 -33.25
CA THR A 530 -2.22 5.22 -34.18
C THR A 530 -3.73 5.12 -34.43
N GLN A 531 -4.35 4.01 -34.02
CA GLN A 531 -5.79 3.78 -34.13
C GLN A 531 -6.34 3.25 -32.80
N PRO A 532 -7.63 3.54 -32.49
CA PRO A 532 -8.26 2.99 -31.29
C PRO A 532 -8.21 1.45 -31.33
N VAL A 533 -7.61 0.86 -30.30
CA VAL A 533 -7.66 -0.60 -30.11
C VAL A 533 -8.92 -0.90 -29.32
N LYS A 534 -9.82 -1.70 -29.88
CA LYS A 534 -10.95 -2.22 -29.12
C LYS A 534 -10.44 -3.30 -28.16
N PRO A 535 -10.84 -3.26 -26.88
CA PRO A 535 -10.44 -4.23 -25.88
C PRO A 535 -10.89 -5.65 -26.21
#